data_6428bd43224ae1b845f24a16282ad5ff
#
_entry.id   6428bd43224ae1b845f24a16282ad5ff
#
_cell.length_a   1.000
_cell.length_b   1.000
_cell.length_c   1.000
_cell.angle_alpha   90.00
_cell.angle_beta   90.00
_cell.angle_gamma   90.00
#
_symmetry.space_group_name_H-M   'P 1'
#
loop_
_entity.id
_entity.type
_entity.pdbx_description
1 polymer ?
#
loop_
_entity_poly.entity_id
_entity_poly.type
_entity_poly.pdbx_seq_one_letter_code
_entity_poly.pdbx_strand_id
1 'polypeptide(L)'
;VLKLLSVSPASTFCIGASDGCLANLGSDALRPGTAAVTIGTSGAVRVASARPITDYDAMIFNYVLDEHTFISGGPVNNGGNVLKWMFKTFLEVMSPKEVDYQNIFQKIDTIPAGSQGLLFLPYLFGERAPIWDEKASAAFIGIQSFHTNAHFLRASVEGICFGLKNILDIVEEVDQPIGLLQVSGGFVHSDSWMQILADVTGKSLRLAQAADASAVGAALMGMQAMKMTDACQLPEEPGFRYIQPAAGSGAVYEKIYGVYKKLYGPLKTAMHDLCQLQG
;
A
#
# COMPACT_ATOMS: atom_id res chain seq x y z
N VAL A 1 -21.95 -18.85 -26.88
CA VAL A 1 -20.74 -18.61 -26.04
C VAL A 1 -20.04 -19.93 -25.75
N LEU A 2 -20.72 -20.95 -25.15
CA LEU A 2 -20.09 -22.24 -24.77
C LEU A 2 -19.41 -22.95 -25.96
N LYS A 3 -20.05 -22.96 -27.15
CA LYS A 3 -19.45 -23.53 -28.38
C LYS A 3 -18.23 -22.77 -28.88
N LEU A 4 -18.21 -21.44 -28.73
CA LEU A 4 -17.08 -20.57 -29.12
C LEU A 4 -15.86 -20.77 -28.22
N LEU A 5 -16.08 -21.05 -26.93
CA LEU A 5 -15.02 -21.24 -25.95
C LEU A 5 -14.59 -22.69 -25.78
N SER A 6 -15.19 -23.62 -26.53
CA SER A 6 -14.97 -25.07 -26.40
C SER A 6 -15.15 -25.59 -24.96
N VAL A 7 -16.07 -24.98 -24.20
CA VAL A 7 -16.34 -25.30 -22.79
C VAL A 7 -17.48 -26.32 -22.74
N SER A 8 -17.36 -27.30 -21.85
CA SER A 8 -18.40 -28.32 -21.61
C SER A 8 -19.73 -27.67 -21.19
N PRO A 9 -20.88 -28.14 -21.67
CA PRO A 9 -22.17 -27.70 -21.12
C PRO A 9 -22.36 -27.96 -19.63
N ALA A 10 -21.60 -28.88 -19.06
CA ALA A 10 -21.61 -29.18 -17.63
C ALA A 10 -20.68 -28.28 -16.80
N SER A 11 -19.97 -27.34 -17.43
CA SER A 11 -19.10 -26.41 -16.70
C SER A 11 -19.92 -25.41 -15.90
N THR A 12 -19.53 -25.22 -14.64
CA THR A 12 -20.08 -24.17 -13.76
C THR A 12 -19.29 -22.87 -13.98
N PHE A 13 -20.01 -21.76 -14.11
CA PHE A 13 -19.44 -20.43 -14.18
C PHE A 13 -19.72 -19.72 -12.85
N CYS A 14 -18.67 -19.25 -12.21
CA CYS A 14 -18.77 -18.42 -11.03
C CYS A 14 -18.51 -16.96 -11.39
N ILE A 15 -19.34 -16.05 -10.90
CA ILE A 15 -19.05 -14.63 -10.99
C ILE A 15 -17.94 -14.34 -10.01
N GLY A 16 -16.81 -13.84 -10.51
CA GLY A 16 -15.69 -13.42 -9.70
C GLY A 16 -15.85 -11.98 -9.18
N ALA A 17 -14.80 -11.48 -8.55
CA ALA A 17 -14.68 -10.09 -8.13
C ALA A 17 -13.46 -9.45 -8.77
N SER A 18 -13.18 -8.16 -8.49
CA SER A 18 -11.95 -7.54 -8.95
C SER A 18 -10.71 -8.23 -8.36
N ASP A 19 -9.58 -8.14 -9.05
CA ASP A 19 -8.29 -8.70 -8.61
C ASP A 19 -7.92 -8.24 -7.20
N GLY A 20 -8.17 -6.97 -6.87
CA GLY A 20 -7.92 -6.41 -5.54
C GLY A 20 -8.81 -7.01 -4.46
N CYS A 21 -10.10 -7.28 -4.76
CA CYS A 21 -11.01 -7.96 -3.84
C CYS A 21 -10.58 -9.42 -3.62
N LEU A 22 -10.25 -10.10 -4.72
CA LEU A 22 -9.76 -11.48 -4.66
C LEU A 22 -8.42 -11.58 -3.91
N ALA A 23 -7.54 -10.59 -4.06
CA ALA A 23 -6.30 -10.54 -3.30
C ALA A 23 -6.53 -10.42 -1.79
N ASN A 24 -7.54 -9.65 -1.35
CA ASN A 24 -7.92 -9.60 0.07
C ASN A 24 -8.37 -10.97 0.58
N LEU A 25 -9.22 -11.66 -0.19
CA LEU A 25 -9.69 -13.00 0.14
C LEU A 25 -8.52 -14.00 0.18
N GLY A 26 -7.71 -14.04 -0.87
CA GLY A 26 -6.61 -15.00 -1.00
C GLY A 26 -5.40 -14.72 -0.10
N SER A 27 -5.31 -13.56 0.54
CA SER A 27 -4.29 -13.25 1.54
C SER A 27 -4.77 -13.37 2.98
N ASP A 28 -5.99 -13.87 3.21
CA ASP A 28 -6.61 -13.94 4.55
C ASP A 28 -6.78 -12.56 5.23
N ALA A 29 -7.06 -11.53 4.42
CA ALA A 29 -7.26 -10.16 4.91
C ALA A 29 -8.75 -9.77 5.02
N LEU A 30 -9.65 -10.76 5.19
CA LEU A 30 -11.07 -10.51 5.44
C LEU A 30 -11.41 -10.45 6.93
N ARG A 31 -10.48 -10.80 7.80
CA ARG A 31 -10.70 -10.81 9.25
C ARG A 31 -10.85 -9.39 9.80
N PRO A 32 -11.79 -9.14 10.73
CA PRO A 32 -11.89 -7.85 11.40
C PRO A 32 -10.55 -7.41 12.01
N GLY A 33 -10.24 -6.11 11.93
CA GLY A 33 -8.99 -5.56 12.43
C GLY A 33 -7.77 -5.86 11.56
N THR A 34 -7.96 -6.41 10.34
CA THR A 34 -6.89 -6.67 9.38
C THR A 34 -7.07 -5.82 8.13
N ALA A 35 -6.01 -5.16 7.68
CA ALA A 35 -5.96 -4.50 6.37
C ALA A 35 -4.98 -5.20 5.44
N ALA A 36 -5.30 -5.32 4.15
CA ALA A 36 -4.35 -5.68 3.13
C ALA A 36 -3.60 -4.43 2.65
N VAL A 37 -2.27 -4.49 2.66
CA VAL A 37 -1.39 -3.47 2.10
C VAL A 37 -0.54 -4.09 1.01
N THR A 38 -0.70 -3.57 -0.21
CA THR A 38 0.09 -4.02 -1.36
C THR A 38 0.96 -2.86 -1.86
N ILE A 39 2.27 -3.09 -2.03
CA ILE A 39 3.17 -2.14 -2.69
C ILE A 39 3.90 -2.86 -3.84
N GLY A 40 3.47 -2.54 -5.04
CA GLY A 40 4.13 -2.90 -6.30
C GLY A 40 4.67 -1.63 -6.97
N THR A 41 4.40 -1.43 -8.26
CA THR A 41 4.66 -0.16 -8.97
C THR A 41 3.88 0.99 -8.32
N SER A 42 2.62 0.78 -8.04
CA SER A 42 1.72 1.60 -7.21
C SER A 42 1.43 0.88 -5.89
N GLY A 43 0.53 1.41 -5.07
CA GLY A 43 0.14 0.74 -3.83
C GLY A 43 -1.37 0.80 -3.59
N ALA A 44 -1.82 0.08 -2.57
CA ALA A 44 -3.19 0.16 -2.08
C ALA A 44 -3.30 -0.32 -0.65
N VAL A 45 -4.26 0.26 0.07
CA VAL A 45 -4.75 -0.22 1.36
C VAL A 45 -6.19 -0.65 1.18
N ARG A 46 -6.55 -1.82 1.69
CA ARG A 46 -7.92 -2.38 1.60
C ARG A 46 -8.30 -3.07 2.90
N VAL A 47 -9.55 -2.90 3.30
CA VAL A 47 -10.16 -3.59 4.44
C VAL A 47 -11.44 -4.27 4.00
N ALA A 48 -11.81 -5.33 4.69
CA ALA A 48 -13.11 -5.96 4.53
C ALA A 48 -14.06 -5.47 5.62
N SER A 49 -15.30 -5.19 5.23
CA SER A 49 -16.36 -4.74 6.13
C SER A 49 -17.70 -5.35 5.73
N ALA A 50 -18.65 -5.44 6.68
CA ALA A 50 -20.00 -5.92 6.41
C ALA A 50 -20.91 -4.87 5.74
N ARG A 51 -20.45 -3.64 5.62
CA ARG A 51 -21.16 -2.51 5.02
C ARG A 51 -20.18 -1.64 4.24
N PRO A 52 -20.62 -1.01 3.13
CA PRO A 52 -19.76 -0.05 2.45
C PRO A 52 -19.50 1.15 3.37
N ILE A 53 -18.29 1.69 3.29
CA ILE A 53 -17.94 2.94 3.96
C ILE A 53 -18.54 4.08 3.11
N THR A 54 -19.55 4.77 3.65
CA THR A 54 -20.33 5.78 2.90
C THR A 54 -19.95 7.22 3.23
N ASP A 55 -18.84 7.42 3.90
CA ASP A 55 -18.29 8.75 4.12
C ASP A 55 -17.65 9.27 2.81
N TYR A 56 -18.32 10.22 2.16
CA TYR A 56 -17.85 10.80 0.90
C TYR A 56 -16.59 11.66 1.08
N ASP A 57 -16.38 12.22 2.26
CA ASP A 57 -15.17 13.02 2.56
C ASP A 57 -13.93 12.13 2.73
N ALA A 58 -14.15 10.84 3.02
CA ALA A 58 -13.08 9.84 3.13
C ALA A 58 -12.35 9.59 1.80
N MET A 59 -12.99 9.88 0.66
CA MET A 59 -12.39 9.75 -0.68
C MET A 59 -11.79 8.36 -0.94
N ILE A 60 -12.44 7.30 -0.44
CA ILE A 60 -12.07 5.89 -0.63
C ILE A 60 -13.07 5.17 -1.53
N PHE A 61 -12.64 4.06 -2.13
CA PHE A 61 -13.53 3.23 -2.93
C PHE A 61 -14.22 2.16 -2.09
N ASN A 62 -15.34 1.64 -2.63
CA ASN A 62 -16.01 0.45 -2.11
C ASN A 62 -16.28 -0.52 -3.26
N TYR A 63 -15.86 -1.76 -3.10
CA TYR A 63 -16.17 -2.86 -4.02
C TYR A 63 -16.99 -3.92 -3.30
N VAL A 64 -17.89 -4.58 -4.03
CA VAL A 64 -18.66 -5.73 -3.55
C VAL A 64 -17.84 -6.99 -3.79
N LEU A 65 -17.59 -7.76 -2.74
CA LEU A 65 -17.01 -9.10 -2.85
C LEU A 65 -18.12 -10.16 -2.94
N ASP A 66 -19.07 -10.10 -2.04
CA ASP A 66 -20.27 -10.93 -2.00
C ASP A 66 -21.46 -10.16 -1.35
N GLU A 67 -22.57 -10.84 -1.06
CA GLU A 67 -23.79 -10.25 -0.49
C GLU A 67 -23.58 -9.58 0.87
N HIS A 68 -22.53 -9.96 1.60
CA HIS A 68 -22.28 -9.55 2.98
C HIS A 68 -20.91 -8.92 3.20
N THR A 69 -20.07 -8.87 2.14
CA THR A 69 -18.69 -8.43 2.26
C THR A 69 -18.37 -7.35 1.25
N PHE A 70 -17.93 -6.22 1.75
CA PHE A 70 -17.41 -5.09 0.95
C PHE A 70 -15.91 -4.96 1.18
N ILE A 71 -15.18 -4.57 0.13
CA ILE A 71 -13.77 -4.23 0.20
C ILE A 71 -13.64 -2.74 -0.02
N SER A 72 -13.28 -2.04 1.05
CA SER A 72 -13.14 -0.59 1.06
C SER A 72 -11.68 -0.19 1.21
N GLY A 73 -11.31 0.98 0.69
CA GLY A 73 -9.93 1.46 0.81
C GLY A 73 -9.52 2.46 -0.25
N GLY A 74 -8.22 2.61 -0.42
CA GLY A 74 -7.65 3.58 -1.34
C GLY A 74 -6.43 3.07 -2.10
N PRO A 75 -6.35 3.33 -3.43
CA PRO A 75 -5.16 3.11 -4.22
C PRO A 75 -4.28 4.36 -4.20
N VAL A 76 -2.96 4.17 -4.17
CA VAL A 76 -1.97 5.23 -4.39
C VAL A 76 -1.26 5.01 -5.72
N ASN A 77 -0.90 6.11 -6.41
CA ASN A 77 -0.11 6.02 -7.64
C ASN A 77 1.36 5.72 -7.36
N ASN A 78 1.83 6.13 -6.19
CA ASN A 78 3.23 6.25 -5.84
C ASN A 78 3.65 5.13 -4.88
N GLY A 79 4.30 4.11 -5.43
CA GLY A 79 4.85 2.96 -4.72
C GLY A 79 6.30 2.71 -5.14
N GLY A 80 6.61 1.51 -5.62
CA GLY A 80 7.95 1.14 -6.08
C GLY A 80 8.45 1.95 -7.30
N ASN A 81 7.55 2.58 -8.07
CA ASN A 81 7.90 3.51 -9.13
C ASN A 81 8.69 4.73 -8.62
N VAL A 82 8.44 5.18 -7.40
CA VAL A 82 9.20 6.26 -6.75
C VAL A 82 10.66 5.83 -6.58
N LEU A 83 10.92 4.62 -6.07
CA LEU A 83 12.29 4.13 -5.95
C LEU A 83 12.96 3.97 -7.32
N LYS A 84 12.25 3.49 -8.32
CA LYS A 84 12.80 3.41 -9.70
C LYS A 84 13.19 4.80 -10.22
N TRP A 85 12.37 5.81 -9.93
CA TRP A 85 12.69 7.19 -10.27
C TRP A 85 13.92 7.70 -9.49
N MET A 86 14.02 7.39 -8.19
CA MET A 86 15.20 7.73 -7.38
C MET A 86 16.48 7.07 -7.90
N PHE A 87 16.43 5.79 -8.29
CA PHE A 87 17.56 5.11 -8.93
C PHE A 87 18.02 5.83 -10.19
N LYS A 88 17.09 6.17 -11.06
CA LYS A 88 17.40 6.85 -12.33
C LYS A 88 17.94 8.25 -12.10
N THR A 89 17.32 9.04 -11.23
CA THR A 89 17.57 10.49 -11.13
C THR A 89 18.72 10.82 -10.19
N PHE A 90 18.86 10.10 -9.08
CA PHE A 90 19.86 10.40 -8.04
C PHE A 90 21.07 9.48 -8.07
N LEU A 91 20.94 8.28 -8.66
CA LEU A 91 22.00 7.28 -8.69
C LEU A 91 22.44 6.90 -10.10
N GLU A 92 21.78 7.45 -11.12
CA GLU A 92 22.06 7.20 -12.56
C GLU A 92 21.97 5.71 -12.94
N VAL A 93 21.19 4.91 -12.18
CA VAL A 93 20.98 3.49 -12.43
C VAL A 93 19.67 3.30 -13.19
N MET A 94 19.75 3.02 -14.49
CA MET A 94 18.57 2.93 -15.36
C MET A 94 17.78 1.63 -15.20
N SER A 95 18.46 0.53 -14.86
CA SER A 95 17.86 -0.82 -14.69
C SER A 95 18.40 -1.46 -13.43
N PRO A 96 17.86 -1.08 -12.24
CA PRO A 96 18.37 -1.59 -10.99
C PRO A 96 18.13 -3.09 -10.86
N LYS A 97 19.16 -3.80 -10.39
CA LYS A 97 19.15 -5.22 -10.07
C LYS A 97 18.92 -5.42 -8.56
N GLU A 98 18.72 -6.65 -8.14
CA GLU A 98 18.53 -7.00 -6.73
C GLU A 98 19.64 -6.44 -5.82
N VAL A 99 20.90 -6.55 -6.26
CA VAL A 99 22.06 -6.02 -5.50
C VAL A 99 22.00 -4.50 -5.31
N ASP A 100 21.43 -3.78 -6.27
CA ASP A 100 21.32 -2.31 -6.17
C ASP A 100 20.28 -1.93 -5.11
N TYR A 101 19.17 -2.67 -5.04
CA TYR A 101 18.19 -2.51 -3.98
C TYR A 101 18.77 -2.84 -2.61
N GLN A 102 19.51 -3.94 -2.47
CA GLN A 102 20.18 -4.31 -1.22
C GLN A 102 21.15 -3.21 -0.75
N ASN A 103 21.97 -2.68 -1.65
CA ASN A 103 22.91 -1.60 -1.36
C ASN A 103 22.21 -0.31 -0.90
N ILE A 104 21.07 0.03 -1.51
CA ILE A 104 20.28 1.20 -1.10
C ILE A 104 19.71 1.00 0.29
N PHE A 105 19.09 -0.15 0.57
CA PHE A 105 18.48 -0.38 1.87
C PHE A 105 19.51 -0.42 2.99
N GLN A 106 20.71 -0.95 2.75
CA GLN A 106 21.82 -0.83 3.71
C GLN A 106 22.18 0.64 4.03
N LYS A 107 22.15 1.53 3.01
CA LYS A 107 22.38 2.97 3.23
C LYS A 107 21.21 3.63 3.97
N ILE A 108 19.97 3.28 3.63
CA ILE A 108 18.76 3.76 4.29
C ILE A 108 18.81 3.43 5.79
N ASP A 109 19.27 2.25 6.17
CA ASP A 109 19.34 1.80 7.56
C ASP A 109 20.34 2.59 8.41
N THR A 110 21.31 3.26 7.79
CA THR A 110 22.22 4.15 8.51
C THR A 110 21.60 5.50 8.90
N ILE A 111 20.47 5.85 8.32
CA ILE A 111 19.77 7.11 8.58
C ILE A 111 18.71 6.89 9.65
N PRO A 112 18.61 7.74 10.68
CA PRO A 112 17.60 7.56 11.71
C PRO A 112 16.18 7.78 11.18
N ALA A 113 15.20 7.24 11.91
CA ALA A 113 13.77 7.41 11.63
C ALA A 113 13.41 8.89 11.45
N GLY A 114 12.62 9.19 10.44
CA GLY A 114 12.22 10.55 10.10
C GLY A 114 13.25 11.35 9.32
N SER A 115 14.29 10.68 8.79
CA SER A 115 15.28 11.25 7.86
C SER A 115 15.85 12.59 8.34
N GLN A 116 16.02 12.75 9.66
CA GLN A 116 16.48 13.98 10.33
C GLN A 116 15.71 15.25 9.90
N GLY A 117 14.39 15.11 9.71
CA GLY A 117 13.50 16.24 9.33
C GLY A 117 13.37 16.47 7.83
N LEU A 118 13.97 15.63 6.99
CA LEU A 118 13.71 15.64 5.55
C LEU A 118 12.43 14.85 5.28
N LEU A 119 11.42 15.51 4.71
CA LEU A 119 10.14 14.93 4.38
C LEU A 119 9.93 14.90 2.87
N PHE A 120 9.31 13.84 2.37
CA PHE A 120 8.98 13.69 0.95
C PHE A 120 7.47 13.52 0.75
N LEU A 121 6.88 14.33 -0.11
CA LEU A 121 5.56 14.12 -0.69
C LEU A 121 5.71 13.29 -1.96
N PRO A 122 5.20 12.05 -2.04
CA PRO A 122 5.58 11.11 -3.10
C PRO A 122 4.81 11.28 -4.42
N TYR A 123 4.19 12.41 -4.69
CA TYR A 123 3.22 12.61 -5.78
C TYR A 123 3.84 12.77 -7.17
N LEU A 124 4.83 11.92 -7.53
CA LEU A 124 5.51 11.95 -8.82
C LEU A 124 4.59 11.72 -10.03
N PHE A 125 3.51 10.99 -9.83
CA PHE A 125 2.56 10.58 -10.86
C PHE A 125 1.14 11.08 -10.55
N GLY A 126 1.03 12.29 -10.00
CA GLY A 126 -0.19 12.70 -9.34
C GLY A 126 -0.51 11.76 -8.17
N GLU A 127 -1.69 11.89 -7.56
CA GLU A 127 -2.09 10.94 -6.53
C GLU A 127 -3.59 10.65 -6.58
N ARG A 128 -3.93 9.38 -6.28
CA ARG A 128 -5.30 8.94 -6.07
C ARG A 128 -5.71 9.16 -4.61
N ALA A 129 -6.05 8.13 -3.90
CA ALA A 129 -6.52 8.26 -2.52
C ALA A 129 -5.44 8.83 -1.57
N PRO A 130 -5.80 9.65 -0.63
CA PRO A 130 -7.14 10.23 -0.42
C PRO A 130 -7.35 11.57 -1.13
N ILE A 131 -6.36 12.10 -1.85
CA ILE A 131 -6.39 13.48 -2.38
C ILE A 131 -6.98 13.61 -3.79
N TRP A 132 -6.98 12.53 -4.57
CA TRP A 132 -7.53 12.44 -5.93
C TRP A 132 -7.18 13.65 -6.82
N ASP A 133 -5.88 13.93 -6.92
CA ASP A 133 -5.35 15.07 -7.66
C ASP A 133 -4.26 14.63 -8.65
N GLU A 134 -4.56 14.63 -9.93
CA GLU A 134 -3.63 14.29 -11.00
C GLU A 134 -2.52 15.34 -11.20
N LYS A 135 -2.73 16.56 -10.72
CA LYS A 135 -1.77 17.69 -10.80
C LYS A 135 -0.90 17.80 -9.55
N ALA A 136 -1.13 16.94 -8.54
CA ALA A 136 -0.22 16.88 -7.41
C ALA A 136 1.17 16.49 -7.89
N SER A 137 2.19 17.13 -7.35
CA SER A 137 3.58 16.88 -7.70
C SER A 137 4.43 16.58 -6.48
N ALA A 138 5.52 15.82 -6.69
CA ALA A 138 6.43 15.46 -5.61
C ALA A 138 7.19 16.68 -5.08
N ALA A 139 7.49 16.65 -3.77
CA ALA A 139 8.28 17.68 -3.12
C ALA A 139 9.13 17.12 -1.98
N PHE A 140 10.40 17.53 -1.90
CA PHE A 140 11.21 17.38 -0.70
C PHE A 140 11.16 18.65 0.13
N ILE A 141 10.87 18.51 1.41
CA ILE A 141 10.68 19.63 2.34
C ILE A 141 11.59 19.44 3.55
N GLY A 142 12.21 20.51 4.03
CA GLY A 142 13.12 20.46 5.17
C GLY A 142 14.57 20.14 4.81
N ILE A 143 14.98 20.37 3.56
CA ILE A 143 16.37 20.12 3.12
C ILE A 143 17.35 21.00 3.92
N GLN A 144 18.41 20.37 4.44
CA GLN A 144 19.53 21.03 5.09
C GLN A 144 20.85 20.59 4.46
N SER A 145 21.92 21.35 4.68
CA SER A 145 23.22 21.10 4.03
C SER A 145 23.91 19.77 4.40
N PHE A 146 23.48 19.15 5.50
CA PHE A 146 24.01 17.85 5.93
C PHE A 146 23.28 16.64 5.32
N HIS A 147 22.14 16.83 4.67
CA HIS A 147 21.41 15.74 4.05
C HIS A 147 22.19 15.17 2.85
N THR A 148 22.30 13.85 2.82
CA THR A 148 22.97 13.08 1.78
C THR A 148 21.95 12.27 0.96
N ASN A 149 22.37 11.65 -0.14
CA ASN A 149 21.53 10.78 -0.95
C ASN A 149 20.80 9.72 -0.12
N ALA A 150 21.41 9.20 0.96
CA ALA A 150 20.78 8.23 1.85
C ALA A 150 19.55 8.81 2.58
N HIS A 151 19.61 10.08 2.98
CA HIS A 151 18.47 10.77 3.57
C HIS A 151 17.32 10.94 2.56
N PHE A 152 17.61 11.32 1.32
CA PHE A 152 16.59 11.45 0.28
C PHE A 152 15.93 10.11 -0.03
N LEU A 153 16.71 9.03 -0.11
CA LEU A 153 16.20 7.68 -0.32
C LEU A 153 15.30 7.23 0.84
N ARG A 154 15.75 7.43 2.09
CA ARG A 154 14.94 7.09 3.27
C ARG A 154 13.66 7.91 3.33
N ALA A 155 13.74 9.23 3.16
CA ALA A 155 12.58 10.10 3.13
C ALA A 155 11.57 9.68 2.05
N SER A 156 12.05 9.17 0.90
CA SER A 156 11.17 8.67 -0.16
C SER A 156 10.41 7.42 0.26
N VAL A 157 11.05 6.47 0.92
CA VAL A 157 10.39 5.27 1.46
C VAL A 157 9.40 5.65 2.56
N GLU A 158 9.80 6.54 3.47
CA GLU A 158 8.94 7.05 4.55
C GLU A 158 7.72 7.80 3.99
N GLY A 159 7.89 8.61 2.94
CA GLY A 159 6.81 9.33 2.28
C GLY A 159 5.77 8.41 1.66
N ILE A 160 6.20 7.32 1.01
CA ILE A 160 5.29 6.28 0.49
C ILE A 160 4.50 5.66 1.65
N CYS A 161 5.17 5.32 2.75
CA CYS A 161 4.53 4.75 3.93
C CYS A 161 3.54 5.72 4.60
N PHE A 162 3.82 7.03 4.61
CA PHE A 162 2.90 8.05 5.09
C PHE A 162 1.64 8.17 4.22
N GLY A 163 1.77 8.05 2.89
CA GLY A 163 0.62 8.00 1.98
C GLY A 163 -0.31 6.84 2.31
N LEU A 164 0.25 5.64 2.56
CA LEU A 164 -0.53 4.46 2.95
C LEU A 164 -1.13 4.61 4.35
N LYS A 165 -0.37 5.18 5.32
CA LYS A 165 -0.88 5.47 6.67
C LYS A 165 -2.07 6.43 6.61
N ASN A 166 -2.05 7.42 5.73
CA ASN A 166 -3.16 8.36 5.59
C ASN A 166 -4.48 7.67 5.19
N ILE A 167 -4.42 6.66 4.32
CA ILE A 167 -5.59 5.84 3.97
C ILE A 167 -6.00 4.95 5.15
N LEU A 168 -5.03 4.36 5.88
CA LEU A 168 -5.33 3.55 7.07
C LEU A 168 -6.04 4.37 8.13
N ASP A 169 -5.55 5.58 8.44
CA ASP A 169 -6.16 6.47 9.43
C ASP A 169 -7.62 6.79 9.06
N ILE A 170 -7.89 7.10 7.78
CA ILE A 170 -9.26 7.38 7.31
C ILE A 170 -10.16 6.16 7.51
N VAL A 171 -9.68 4.96 7.17
CA VAL A 171 -10.46 3.74 7.35
C VAL A 171 -10.70 3.46 8.83
N GLU A 172 -9.70 3.66 9.70
CA GLU A 172 -9.87 3.49 11.15
C GLU A 172 -10.86 4.49 11.76
N GLU A 173 -10.90 5.72 11.25
CA GLU A 173 -11.85 6.76 11.72
C GLU A 173 -13.30 6.42 11.37
N VAL A 174 -13.56 5.80 10.23
CA VAL A 174 -14.92 5.60 9.70
C VAL A 174 -15.47 4.18 9.84
N ASP A 175 -14.64 3.18 10.12
CA ASP A 175 -15.08 1.78 10.20
C ASP A 175 -14.62 1.11 11.50
N GLN A 176 -13.33 0.68 11.60
CA GLN A 176 -12.86 -0.13 12.73
C GLN A 176 -11.33 0.01 12.94
N PRO A 177 -10.86 -0.18 14.20
CA PRO A 177 -9.44 -0.21 14.47
C PRO A 177 -8.74 -1.35 13.74
N ILE A 178 -7.55 -1.07 13.18
CA ILE A 178 -6.72 -2.05 12.48
C ILE A 178 -5.49 -2.37 13.34
N GLY A 179 -5.28 -3.64 13.65
CA GLY A 179 -4.12 -4.11 14.43
C GLY A 179 -3.08 -4.83 13.58
N LEU A 180 -3.48 -5.36 12.43
CA LEU A 180 -2.65 -6.20 11.58
C LEU A 180 -2.70 -5.75 10.12
N LEU A 181 -1.52 -5.64 9.50
CA LEU A 181 -1.39 -5.40 8.07
C LEU A 181 -0.92 -6.67 7.37
N GLN A 182 -1.77 -7.24 6.52
CA GLN A 182 -1.40 -8.32 5.62
C GLN A 182 -0.69 -7.72 4.42
N VAL A 183 0.62 -7.94 4.31
CA VAL A 183 1.45 -7.25 3.30
C VAL A 183 1.80 -8.14 2.12
N SER A 184 1.82 -7.54 0.91
CA SER A 184 2.17 -8.23 -0.34
C SER A 184 2.77 -7.26 -1.36
N GLY A 185 3.38 -7.81 -2.41
CA GLY A 185 4.02 -7.03 -3.48
C GLY A 185 5.54 -7.00 -3.34
N GLY A 186 6.23 -6.34 -4.27
CA GLY A 186 7.68 -6.41 -4.38
C GLY A 186 8.47 -5.88 -3.18
N PHE A 187 7.89 -4.99 -2.40
CA PHE A 187 8.57 -4.40 -1.23
C PHE A 187 8.83 -5.39 -0.09
N VAL A 188 8.09 -6.51 -0.03
CA VAL A 188 8.27 -7.55 1.02
C VAL A 188 9.63 -8.24 0.95
N HIS A 189 10.37 -8.07 -0.13
CA HIS A 189 11.75 -8.55 -0.25
C HIS A 189 12.78 -7.66 0.47
N SER A 190 12.35 -6.49 1.00
CA SER A 190 13.19 -5.59 1.79
C SER A 190 12.74 -5.53 3.24
N ASP A 191 13.54 -6.10 4.14
CA ASP A 191 13.29 -6.05 5.58
C ASP A 191 13.25 -4.61 6.10
N SER A 192 14.14 -3.75 5.59
CA SER A 192 14.17 -2.33 5.93
C SER A 192 12.88 -1.60 5.57
N TRP A 193 12.34 -1.85 4.36
CA TRP A 193 11.08 -1.21 3.96
C TRP A 193 9.91 -1.71 4.81
N MET A 194 9.85 -3.02 5.04
CA MET A 194 8.82 -3.59 5.91
C MET A 194 8.90 -3.02 7.32
N GLN A 195 10.12 -2.90 7.89
CA GLN A 195 10.30 -2.30 9.21
C GLN A 195 9.86 -0.84 9.24
N ILE A 196 10.21 -0.04 8.22
CA ILE A 196 9.75 1.35 8.10
C ILE A 196 8.23 1.43 8.03
N LEU A 197 7.56 0.54 7.26
CA LEU A 197 6.10 0.51 7.20
C LEU A 197 5.48 0.16 8.55
N ALA A 198 6.01 -0.85 9.26
CA ALA A 198 5.55 -1.21 10.60
C ALA A 198 5.70 -0.02 11.58
N ASP A 199 6.86 0.63 11.57
CA ASP A 199 7.18 1.75 12.44
C ASP A 199 6.32 2.99 12.16
N VAL A 200 6.13 3.33 10.88
CA VAL A 200 5.30 4.46 10.45
C VAL A 200 3.83 4.25 10.81
N THR A 201 3.32 3.04 10.60
CA THR A 201 1.90 2.74 10.86
C THR A 201 1.62 2.39 12.31
N GLY A 202 2.64 1.98 13.08
CA GLY A 202 2.48 1.45 14.42
C GLY A 202 1.75 0.10 14.45
N LYS A 203 1.69 -0.62 13.32
CA LYS A 203 0.94 -1.87 13.16
C LYS A 203 1.88 -3.05 12.93
N SER A 204 1.46 -4.22 13.41
CA SER A 204 2.13 -5.48 13.08
C SER A 204 1.94 -5.80 11.61
N LEU A 205 2.99 -6.25 10.93
CA LEU A 205 2.89 -6.76 9.57
C LEU A 205 2.89 -8.29 9.59
N ARG A 206 2.07 -8.90 8.72
CA ARG A 206 2.10 -10.33 8.40
C ARG A 206 2.32 -10.49 6.90
N LEU A 207 3.33 -11.28 6.52
CA LEU A 207 3.60 -11.54 5.12
C LEU A 207 2.62 -12.58 4.56
N ALA A 208 2.00 -12.26 3.42
CA ALA A 208 1.21 -13.22 2.66
C ALA A 208 2.11 -14.33 2.13
N GLN A 209 1.72 -15.57 2.31
CA GLN A 209 2.47 -16.73 1.80
C GLN A 209 2.18 -17.01 0.32
N ALA A 210 0.99 -16.63 -0.15
CA ALA A 210 0.58 -16.87 -1.53
C ALA A 210 1.31 -15.94 -2.50
N ALA A 211 2.03 -16.51 -3.44
CA ALA A 211 2.70 -15.77 -4.52
C ALA A 211 1.69 -14.97 -5.39
N ASP A 212 0.47 -15.49 -5.56
CA ASP A 212 -0.64 -14.85 -6.28
C ASP A 212 -1.92 -14.95 -5.44
N ALA A 213 -2.09 -13.99 -4.54
CA ALA A 213 -3.27 -13.92 -3.67
C ALA A 213 -4.58 -13.75 -4.48
N SER A 214 -4.56 -13.10 -5.64
CA SER A 214 -5.74 -12.93 -6.47
C SER A 214 -6.21 -14.26 -7.05
N ALA A 215 -5.28 -15.09 -7.52
CA ALA A 215 -5.59 -16.43 -8.03
C ALA A 215 -6.12 -17.34 -6.93
N VAL A 216 -5.52 -17.30 -5.74
CA VAL A 216 -6.01 -18.05 -4.57
C VAL A 216 -7.43 -17.61 -4.19
N GLY A 217 -7.69 -16.30 -4.15
CA GLY A 217 -9.03 -15.76 -3.88
C GLY A 217 -10.06 -16.19 -4.92
N ALA A 218 -9.69 -16.19 -6.20
CA ALA A 218 -10.57 -16.68 -7.28
C ALA A 218 -10.89 -18.17 -7.10
N ALA A 219 -9.91 -18.99 -6.74
CA ALA A 219 -10.11 -20.40 -6.48
C ALA A 219 -11.05 -20.63 -5.27
N LEU A 220 -10.86 -19.90 -4.17
CA LEU A 220 -11.72 -19.96 -3.00
C LEU A 220 -13.18 -19.60 -3.32
N MET A 221 -13.42 -18.52 -4.08
CA MET A 221 -14.77 -18.17 -4.54
C MET A 221 -15.38 -19.28 -5.41
N GLY A 222 -14.61 -19.85 -6.31
CA GLY A 222 -15.05 -20.98 -7.13
C GLY A 222 -15.43 -22.22 -6.30
N MET A 223 -14.61 -22.56 -5.32
CA MET A 223 -14.87 -23.68 -4.38
C MET A 223 -16.13 -23.44 -3.56
N GLN A 224 -16.34 -22.21 -3.07
CA GLN A 224 -17.55 -21.83 -2.33
C GLN A 224 -18.80 -21.93 -3.23
N ALA A 225 -18.75 -21.41 -4.45
CA ALA A 225 -19.85 -21.49 -5.43
C ALA A 225 -20.22 -22.95 -5.75
N MET A 226 -19.26 -23.86 -5.75
CA MET A 226 -19.47 -25.29 -5.93
C MET A 226 -19.82 -26.05 -4.64
N LYS A 227 -19.98 -25.35 -3.52
CA LYS A 227 -20.26 -25.94 -2.20
C LYS A 227 -19.20 -26.94 -1.75
N MET A 228 -17.95 -26.77 -2.17
CA MET A 228 -16.81 -27.58 -1.74
C MET A 228 -16.24 -27.14 -0.39
N THR A 229 -16.56 -25.91 0.01
CA THR A 229 -16.22 -25.32 1.31
C THR A 229 -17.30 -24.34 1.72
N ASP A 230 -17.56 -24.27 3.02
CA ASP A 230 -18.55 -23.35 3.60
C ASP A 230 -17.90 -22.00 3.98
N ALA A 231 -16.58 -21.92 4.00
CA ALA A 231 -15.86 -20.73 4.42
C ALA A 231 -14.83 -20.28 3.36
N CYS A 232 -14.92 -19.01 2.99
CA CYS A 232 -13.87 -18.33 2.22
C CYS A 232 -12.68 -17.97 3.14
N GLN A 233 -12.19 -18.91 3.94
CA GLN A 233 -11.05 -18.69 4.83
C GLN A 233 -9.95 -19.70 4.49
N LEU A 234 -8.74 -19.18 4.39
CA LEU A 234 -7.58 -20.05 4.30
C LEU A 234 -7.37 -20.75 5.67
N PRO A 235 -6.97 -22.03 5.67
CA PRO A 235 -6.54 -22.67 6.91
C PRO A 235 -5.40 -21.86 7.54
N GLU A 236 -5.35 -21.84 8.87
CA GLU A 236 -4.18 -21.28 9.55
C GLU A 236 -2.97 -22.15 9.25
N GLU A 237 -2.06 -21.63 8.41
CA GLU A 237 -0.80 -22.31 8.17
C GLU A 237 0.24 -21.92 9.23
N PRO A 238 0.94 -22.88 9.81
CA PRO A 238 2.09 -22.57 10.67
C PRO A 238 3.20 -21.95 9.82
N GLY A 239 3.74 -20.81 10.25
CA GLY A 239 4.94 -20.23 9.65
C GLY A 239 4.81 -18.84 9.02
N PHE A 240 3.77 -18.08 9.32
CA PHE A 240 3.73 -16.68 8.93
C PHE A 240 4.92 -15.90 9.50
N ARG A 241 5.53 -15.07 8.67
CA ARG A 241 6.53 -14.11 9.11
C ARG A 241 5.82 -12.84 9.59
N TYR A 242 6.14 -12.42 10.82
CA TYR A 242 5.63 -11.18 11.41
C TYR A 242 6.76 -10.18 11.58
N ILE A 243 6.44 -8.88 11.40
CA ILE A 243 7.31 -7.76 11.74
C ILE A 243 6.53 -6.86 12.69
N GLN A 244 7.16 -6.56 13.82
CA GLN A 244 6.58 -5.68 14.83
C GLN A 244 7.19 -4.28 14.73
N PRO A 245 6.44 -3.21 15.04
CA PRO A 245 7.01 -1.88 15.18
C PRO A 245 8.16 -1.87 16.18
N ALA A 246 9.25 -1.20 15.84
CA ALA A 246 10.40 -1.06 16.74
C ALA A 246 10.09 -0.10 17.89
N ALA A 247 10.55 -0.46 19.09
CA ALA A 247 10.39 0.39 20.26
C ALA A 247 11.09 1.75 20.05
N GLY A 248 10.34 2.86 20.24
CA GLY A 248 10.89 4.22 20.20
C GLY A 248 10.79 4.94 18.85
N SER A 249 10.58 4.25 17.72
CA SER A 249 10.43 4.89 16.40
C SER A 249 9.10 5.63 16.25
N GLY A 250 8.04 5.15 16.88
CA GLY A 250 6.68 5.67 16.74
C GLY A 250 6.54 7.15 17.07
N ALA A 251 7.16 7.63 18.16
CA ALA A 251 7.07 9.03 18.57
C ALA A 251 7.67 10.01 17.55
N VAL A 252 8.73 9.60 16.83
CA VAL A 252 9.33 10.38 15.76
C VAL A 252 8.40 10.42 14.54
N TYR A 253 7.92 9.25 14.14
CA TYR A 253 7.03 9.15 12.99
C TYR A 253 5.69 9.87 13.20
N GLU A 254 5.11 9.82 14.39
CA GLU A 254 3.89 10.59 14.69
C GLU A 254 4.08 12.10 14.51
N LYS A 255 5.21 12.63 14.99
CA LYS A 255 5.53 14.06 14.82
C LYS A 255 5.67 14.45 13.35
N ILE A 256 6.44 13.67 12.58
CA ILE A 256 6.69 13.96 11.17
C ILE A 256 5.42 13.75 10.33
N TYR A 257 4.68 12.70 10.61
CA TYR A 257 3.41 12.45 9.96
C TYR A 257 2.37 13.56 10.23
N GLY A 258 2.36 14.10 11.45
CA GLY A 258 1.56 15.30 11.78
C GLY A 258 1.91 16.54 10.94
N VAL A 259 3.17 16.65 10.49
CA VAL A 259 3.59 17.67 9.51
C VAL A 259 3.14 17.26 8.10
N TYR A 260 3.39 16.01 7.70
CA TYR A 260 3.05 15.46 6.38
C TYR A 260 1.59 15.73 6.02
N LYS A 261 0.64 15.44 6.90
CA LYS A 261 -0.80 15.64 6.67
C LYS A 261 -1.18 17.09 6.37
N LYS A 262 -0.38 18.07 6.83
CA LYS A 262 -0.66 19.50 6.65
C LYS A 262 -0.07 20.10 5.38
N LEU A 263 0.81 19.39 4.66
CA LEU A 263 1.60 19.99 3.58
C LEU A 263 0.87 20.09 2.26
N TYR A 264 0.07 19.08 1.91
CA TYR A 264 -0.58 19.07 0.60
C TYR A 264 -1.52 20.28 0.40
N GLY A 265 -2.38 20.60 1.36
CA GLY A 265 -3.33 21.71 1.24
C GLY A 265 -2.67 23.03 0.86
N PRO A 266 -1.71 23.54 1.65
CA PRO A 266 -1.00 24.78 1.33
C PRO A 266 -0.19 24.74 0.02
N LEU A 267 0.33 23.58 -0.38
CA LEU A 267 1.15 23.42 -1.59
C LEU A 267 0.33 23.22 -2.86
N LYS A 268 -0.93 22.84 -2.75
CA LYS A 268 -1.80 22.45 -3.87
C LYS A 268 -1.80 23.48 -5.00
N THR A 269 -2.03 24.76 -4.67
CA THR A 269 -2.08 25.83 -5.68
C THR A 269 -0.75 25.95 -6.41
N ALA A 270 0.36 25.97 -5.68
CA ALA A 270 1.68 26.06 -6.30
C ALA A 270 2.01 24.83 -7.18
N MET A 271 1.60 23.62 -6.76
CA MET A 271 1.76 22.41 -7.57
C MET A 271 0.97 22.51 -8.88
N HIS A 272 -0.28 23.02 -8.83
CA HIS A 272 -1.12 23.20 -10.00
C HIS A 272 -0.56 24.26 -10.96
N ASP A 273 -0.07 25.38 -10.44
CA ASP A 273 0.54 26.45 -11.25
C ASP A 273 1.80 25.94 -11.96
N LEU A 274 2.68 25.19 -11.23
CA LEU A 274 3.87 24.58 -11.81
C LEU A 274 3.54 23.53 -12.88
N CYS A 275 2.48 22.74 -12.68
CA CYS A 275 2.02 21.77 -13.66
C CYS A 275 1.64 22.43 -14.99
N GLN A 276 1.06 23.62 -14.98
CA GLN A 276 0.71 24.38 -16.20
C GLN A 276 1.95 24.84 -16.99
N LEU A 277 3.12 24.94 -16.35
CA LEU A 277 4.37 25.33 -17.01
C LEU A 277 5.10 24.15 -17.65
N GLN A 278 4.67 22.92 -17.40
CA GLN A 278 5.30 21.69 -17.92
C GLN A 278 4.72 21.25 -19.28
N GLY A 279 3.66 21.90 -19.74
CA GLY A 279 2.93 21.65 -21.00
C GLY A 279 3.53 22.25 -22.14
#